data_c0fd05832af79b06f021a7cf4c44e795
#
_entry.id   c0fd05832af79b06f021a7cf4c44e795
#
_cell.length_a   1.000
_cell.length_b   1.000
_cell.length_c   1.000
_cell.angle_alpha   90.00
_cell.angle_beta   90.00
_cell.angle_gamma   90.00
#
_symmetry.space_group_name_H-M   'P 1'
#
loop_
_entity.id
_entity.type
_entity.pdbx_description
1 polymer ?
#
loop_
_entity_poly.entity_id
_entity_poly.type
_entity_poly.pdbx_seq_one_letter_code
_entity_poly.pdbx_strand_id
1 'polypeptide(L)'
;MEMDWSVAFFANSALLGVGLVMDAFSVSMANGLNAPGMGRGQMARIAGTFGFFQFLMPMVGWLCVRTVSRAFVAFQRAVPWIALALLGFIGGKMLLEGLTHRSEAAEADRAPGHAALLVQGVATSIDALSVGFTISEYGWPQALAASAIIAAVTFGICIGGLLIGRKFGTKLAGNASVLGGMILIFIGAEIFIKNII
;
A
#
# COMPACT_ATOMS: atom_id res chain seq x y z
N MET A 1 17.66 -28.65 -6.47
CA MET A 1 18.54 -27.47 -6.40
C MET A 1 18.30 -26.87 -5.01
N GLU A 2 19.19 -27.17 -4.06
CA GLU A 2 19.16 -26.57 -2.72
C GLU A 2 19.49 -25.10 -2.92
N MET A 3 18.48 -24.25 -2.90
CA MET A 3 18.73 -22.81 -2.92
C MET A 3 19.10 -22.39 -1.51
N ASP A 4 20.36 -21.96 -1.39
CA ASP A 4 20.96 -21.56 -0.13
C ASP A 4 20.21 -20.39 0.51
N TRP A 5 19.95 -20.53 1.81
CA TRP A 5 19.51 -19.44 2.68
C TRP A 5 20.68 -18.46 2.87
N SER A 6 21.04 -17.78 1.78
CA SER A 6 22.20 -16.89 1.73
C SER A 6 21.84 -15.49 2.22
N VAL A 7 22.85 -14.76 2.68
CA VAL A 7 22.70 -13.32 3.02
C VAL A 7 22.10 -12.54 1.83
N ALA A 8 22.46 -12.93 0.61
CA ALA A 8 21.92 -12.34 -0.62
C ALA A 8 20.40 -12.53 -0.76
N PHE A 9 19.85 -13.69 -0.36
CA PHE A 9 18.40 -13.92 -0.35
C PHE A 9 17.68 -12.94 0.56
N PHE A 10 18.16 -12.74 1.78
CA PHE A 10 17.55 -11.81 2.75
C PHE A 10 17.69 -10.36 2.28
N ALA A 11 18.85 -9.99 1.75
CA ALA A 11 19.11 -8.64 1.23
C ALA A 11 18.20 -8.33 0.03
N ASN A 12 18.08 -9.24 -0.94
CA ASN A 12 17.22 -9.08 -2.10
C ASN A 12 15.73 -9.00 -1.71
N SER A 13 15.28 -9.85 -0.79
CA SER A 13 13.90 -9.79 -0.29
C SER A 13 13.60 -8.47 0.42
N ALA A 14 14.54 -7.94 1.20
CA ALA A 14 14.39 -6.64 1.84
C ALA A 14 14.40 -5.49 0.82
N LEU A 15 15.27 -5.53 -0.18
CA LEU A 15 15.31 -4.55 -1.27
C LEU A 15 14.03 -4.54 -2.09
N LEU A 16 13.48 -5.73 -2.40
CA LEU A 16 12.16 -5.84 -3.03
C LEU A 16 11.08 -5.19 -2.16
N GLY A 17 11.11 -5.45 -0.85
CA GLY A 17 10.18 -4.81 0.10
C GLY A 17 10.29 -3.29 0.10
N VAL A 18 11.50 -2.73 0.08
CA VAL A 18 11.72 -1.28 0.02
C VAL A 18 11.22 -0.71 -1.32
N GLY A 19 11.45 -1.40 -2.43
CA GLY A 19 10.97 -0.96 -3.74
C GLY A 19 9.45 -0.92 -3.84
N LEU A 20 8.78 -1.97 -3.32
CA LEU A 20 7.33 -2.12 -3.37
C LEU A 20 6.56 -1.21 -2.41
N VAL A 21 7.20 -0.75 -1.33
CA VAL A 21 6.48 -0.07 -0.23
C VAL A 21 6.18 1.40 -0.52
N MET A 22 6.71 1.99 -1.58
CA MET A 22 6.61 3.43 -1.82
C MET A 22 5.17 3.92 -1.94
N ASP A 23 4.30 3.14 -2.59
CA ASP A 23 2.89 3.46 -2.71
C ASP A 23 2.19 3.38 -1.34
N ALA A 24 2.43 2.30 -0.59
CA ALA A 24 1.88 2.12 0.76
C ALA A 24 2.42 3.18 1.75
N PHE A 25 3.68 3.59 1.63
CA PHE A 25 4.27 4.69 2.41
C PHE A 25 3.54 6.01 2.15
N SER A 26 3.32 6.33 0.86
CA SER A 26 2.67 7.59 0.47
C SER A 26 1.21 7.63 0.93
N VAL A 27 0.47 6.52 0.79
CA VAL A 27 -0.89 6.38 1.32
C VAL A 27 -0.90 6.45 2.85
N SER A 28 0.07 5.83 3.52
CA SER A 28 0.22 5.93 4.99
C SER A 28 0.47 7.37 5.43
N MET A 29 1.31 8.10 4.71
CA MET A 29 1.55 9.52 4.97
C MET A 29 0.27 10.34 4.79
N ALA A 30 -0.51 10.10 3.72
CA ALA A 30 -1.81 10.74 3.50
C ALA A 30 -2.81 10.45 4.64
N ASN A 31 -2.89 9.20 5.10
CA ASN A 31 -3.73 8.82 6.24
C ASN A 31 -3.27 9.51 7.54
N GLY A 32 -1.96 9.62 7.75
CA GLY A 32 -1.38 10.34 8.89
C GLY A 32 -1.67 11.84 8.86
N LEU A 33 -1.62 12.46 7.67
CA LEU A 33 -2.00 13.86 7.44
C LEU A 33 -3.48 14.11 7.81
N ASN A 34 -4.36 13.19 7.38
CA ASN A 34 -5.81 13.31 7.55
C ASN A 34 -6.27 13.04 9.00
N ALA A 35 -5.50 12.28 9.78
CA ALA A 35 -5.83 11.93 11.16
C ALA A 35 -4.64 12.14 12.12
N PRO A 36 -4.25 13.40 12.41
CA PRO A 36 -3.10 13.71 13.25
C PRO A 36 -3.27 13.23 14.71
N GLY A 37 -4.51 13.11 15.23
CA GLY A 37 -4.84 12.57 16.55
C GLY A 37 -4.82 11.04 16.66
N MET A 38 -4.52 10.34 15.57
CA MET A 38 -4.51 8.88 15.49
C MET A 38 -3.68 8.22 16.58
N GLY A 39 -4.28 7.26 17.29
CA GLY A 39 -3.63 6.48 18.34
C GLY A 39 -2.70 5.38 17.77
N ARG A 40 -1.78 4.87 18.62
CA ARG A 40 -0.83 3.80 18.23
C ARG A 40 -1.53 2.55 17.70
N GLY A 41 -2.68 2.15 18.27
CA GLY A 41 -3.45 0.99 17.80
C GLY A 41 -4.01 1.17 16.40
N GLN A 42 -4.44 2.38 16.03
CA GLN A 42 -4.91 2.70 14.68
C GLN A 42 -3.75 2.68 13.68
N MET A 43 -2.59 3.23 14.06
CA MET A 43 -1.38 3.18 13.25
C MET A 43 -0.94 1.73 12.98
N ALA A 44 -0.90 0.88 14.01
CA ALA A 44 -0.57 -0.52 13.88
C ALA A 44 -1.56 -1.27 12.98
N ARG A 45 -2.87 -0.93 13.06
CA ARG A 45 -3.90 -1.50 12.20
C ARG A 45 -3.67 -1.12 10.73
N ILE A 46 -3.39 0.14 10.43
CA ILE A 46 -3.15 0.61 9.06
C ILE A 46 -1.89 -0.05 8.50
N ALA A 47 -0.77 0.05 9.19
CA ALA A 47 0.49 -0.55 8.76
C ALA A 47 0.39 -2.09 8.67
N GLY A 48 -0.34 -2.72 9.59
CA GLY A 48 -0.59 -4.16 9.57
C GLY A 48 -1.43 -4.60 8.38
N THR A 49 -2.43 -3.82 8.00
CA THR A 49 -3.23 -4.11 6.78
C THR A 49 -2.35 -4.02 5.53
N PHE A 50 -1.54 -2.99 5.39
CA PHE A 50 -0.63 -2.87 4.25
C PHE A 50 0.42 -4.00 4.25
N GLY A 51 1.03 -4.30 5.38
CA GLY A 51 1.94 -5.45 5.51
C GLY A 51 1.28 -6.78 5.17
N PHE A 52 0.03 -6.99 5.60
CA PHE A 52 -0.73 -8.19 5.26
C PHE A 52 -0.94 -8.35 3.75
N PHE A 53 -1.36 -7.28 3.05
CA PHE A 53 -1.52 -7.34 1.61
C PHE A 53 -0.18 -7.49 0.88
N GLN A 54 0.88 -6.87 1.38
CA GLN A 54 2.24 -7.04 0.85
C GLN A 54 2.84 -8.44 1.13
N PHE A 55 2.30 -9.18 2.06
CA PHE A 55 2.57 -10.61 2.23
C PHE A 55 1.72 -11.45 1.26
N LEU A 56 0.43 -11.17 1.23
CA LEU A 56 -0.56 -11.97 0.53
C LEU A 56 -0.35 -11.94 -1.00
N MET A 57 -0.11 -10.75 -1.55
CA MET A 57 -0.05 -10.56 -3.01
C MET A 57 1.12 -11.31 -3.68
N PRO A 58 2.37 -11.27 -3.18
CA PRO A 58 3.44 -12.10 -3.73
C PRO A 58 3.13 -13.59 -3.63
N MET A 59 2.50 -14.05 -2.54
CA MET A 59 2.11 -15.45 -2.37
C MET A 59 1.03 -15.87 -3.37
N VAL A 60 0.03 -15.01 -3.61
CA VAL A 60 -0.99 -15.24 -4.64
C VAL A 60 -0.34 -15.26 -6.02
N GLY A 61 0.54 -14.32 -6.33
CA GLY A 61 1.29 -14.29 -7.59
C GLY A 61 2.13 -15.56 -7.80
N TRP A 62 2.86 -15.98 -6.78
CA TRP A 62 3.65 -17.21 -6.79
C TRP A 62 2.79 -18.46 -7.05
N LEU A 63 1.64 -18.56 -6.37
CA LEU A 63 0.70 -19.67 -6.55
C LEU A 63 0.07 -19.67 -7.96
N CYS A 64 -0.31 -18.47 -8.46
CA CYS A 64 -0.91 -18.32 -9.78
C CYS A 64 0.04 -18.72 -10.91
N VAL A 65 1.32 -18.38 -10.83
CA VAL A 65 2.32 -18.82 -11.81
C VAL A 65 2.41 -20.35 -11.88
N ARG A 66 2.35 -21.02 -10.75
CA ARG A 66 2.43 -22.47 -10.67
C ARG A 66 1.15 -23.18 -11.12
N THR A 67 0.00 -22.53 -11.03
CA THR A 67 -1.30 -23.18 -11.22
C THR A 67 -2.02 -22.75 -12.50
N VAL A 68 -2.04 -21.45 -12.87
CA VAL A 68 -2.88 -20.95 -13.97
C VAL A 68 -2.28 -19.70 -14.63
N SER A 69 -1.45 -19.86 -15.66
CA SER A 69 -0.79 -18.73 -16.31
C SER A 69 -1.73 -17.78 -17.11
N ARG A 70 -2.82 -18.28 -17.71
CA ARG A 70 -3.68 -17.48 -18.62
C ARG A 70 -4.68 -16.55 -17.92
N ALA A 71 -5.35 -17.01 -16.88
CA ALA A 71 -6.32 -16.20 -16.12
C ALA A 71 -5.63 -15.06 -15.36
N PHE A 72 -4.39 -15.28 -14.94
CA PHE A 72 -3.59 -14.30 -14.22
C PHE A 72 -3.20 -13.10 -15.08
N VAL A 73 -2.81 -13.29 -16.34
CA VAL A 73 -2.49 -12.20 -17.27
C VAL A 73 -3.71 -11.30 -17.53
N ALA A 74 -4.90 -11.90 -17.62
CA ALA A 74 -6.14 -11.13 -17.79
C ALA A 74 -6.47 -10.27 -16.54
N PHE A 75 -6.25 -10.83 -15.34
CA PHE A 75 -6.44 -10.10 -14.09
C PHE A 75 -5.46 -8.94 -13.95
N GLN A 76 -4.17 -9.13 -14.25
CA GLN A 76 -3.18 -8.06 -14.19
C GLN A 76 -3.53 -6.85 -15.07
N ARG A 77 -4.18 -7.05 -16.20
CA ARG A 77 -4.63 -5.95 -17.06
C ARG A 77 -5.75 -5.12 -16.45
N ALA A 78 -6.61 -5.71 -15.61
CA ALA A 78 -7.72 -5.01 -14.96
C ALA A 78 -7.27 -4.21 -13.73
N VAL A 79 -6.18 -4.61 -13.11
CA VAL A 79 -5.62 -4.08 -11.86
C VAL A 79 -5.37 -2.57 -11.88
N PRO A 80 -4.69 -1.97 -12.88
CA PRO A 80 -4.43 -0.52 -12.91
C PRO A 80 -5.72 0.30 -12.96
N TRP A 81 -6.73 -0.20 -13.66
CA TRP A 81 -8.05 0.42 -13.74
C TRP A 81 -8.78 0.40 -12.40
N ILE A 82 -8.70 -0.74 -11.70
CA ILE A 82 -9.29 -0.89 -10.36
C ILE A 82 -8.58 0.03 -9.37
N ALA A 83 -7.25 0.09 -9.37
CA ALA A 83 -6.47 0.97 -8.50
C ALA A 83 -6.79 2.45 -8.75
N LEU A 84 -6.82 2.88 -10.01
CA LEU A 84 -7.18 4.26 -10.37
C LEU A 84 -8.59 4.61 -9.89
N ALA A 85 -9.58 3.74 -10.14
CA ALA A 85 -10.96 3.99 -9.72
C ALA A 85 -11.08 4.08 -8.19
N LEU A 86 -10.44 3.18 -7.44
CA LEU A 86 -10.55 3.10 -5.99
C LEU A 86 -9.79 4.24 -5.29
N LEU A 87 -8.54 4.49 -5.66
CA LEU A 87 -7.74 5.58 -5.09
C LEU A 87 -8.27 6.95 -5.53
N GLY A 88 -8.75 7.06 -6.77
CA GLY A 88 -9.41 8.25 -7.28
C GLY A 88 -10.72 8.56 -6.53
N PHE A 89 -11.53 7.53 -6.22
CA PHE A 89 -12.76 7.69 -5.44
C PHE A 89 -12.46 8.12 -3.99
N ILE A 90 -11.52 7.46 -3.31
CA ILE A 90 -11.16 7.79 -1.93
C ILE A 90 -10.50 9.17 -1.86
N GLY A 91 -9.53 9.44 -2.75
CA GLY A 91 -8.85 10.73 -2.82
C GLY A 91 -9.79 11.87 -3.21
N GLY A 92 -10.70 11.63 -4.15
CA GLY A 92 -11.74 12.58 -4.55
C GLY A 92 -12.71 12.90 -3.40
N LYS A 93 -13.13 11.89 -2.63
CA LYS A 93 -13.95 12.09 -1.43
C LYS A 93 -13.22 12.93 -0.39
N MET A 94 -11.94 12.63 -0.10
CA MET A 94 -11.12 13.42 0.83
C MET A 94 -10.93 14.86 0.36
N LEU A 95 -10.76 15.10 -0.95
CA LEU A 95 -10.68 16.45 -1.53
C LEU A 95 -12.00 17.21 -1.34
N LEU A 96 -13.13 16.61 -1.67
CA LEU A 96 -14.44 17.23 -1.51
C LEU A 96 -14.71 17.59 -0.04
N GLU A 97 -14.46 16.65 0.89
CA GLU A 97 -14.61 16.89 2.32
C GLU A 97 -13.70 18.03 2.79
N GLY A 98 -12.44 18.04 2.38
CA GLY A 98 -11.49 19.10 2.74
C GLY A 98 -11.85 20.48 2.18
N LEU A 99 -12.50 20.55 1.02
CA LEU A 99 -12.91 21.81 0.39
C LEU A 99 -14.26 22.32 0.90
N THR A 100 -15.22 21.41 1.18
CA THR A 100 -16.60 21.77 1.59
C THR A 100 -16.72 22.04 3.09
N HIS A 101 -15.97 21.32 3.93
CA HIS A 101 -16.06 21.40 5.40
C HIS A 101 -14.90 22.18 6.03
N ARG A 102 -14.42 23.23 5.39
CA ARG A 102 -13.35 24.09 5.90
C ARG A 102 -13.65 24.70 7.30
N SER A 103 -14.90 24.61 7.75
CA SER A 103 -15.36 25.19 9.03
C SER A 103 -15.57 24.20 10.15
N GLU A 104 -15.59 22.90 9.92
CA GLU A 104 -15.81 21.86 10.94
C GLU A 104 -14.54 21.03 11.17
N ALA A 105 -13.61 21.58 11.92
CA ALA A 105 -12.35 20.93 12.30
C ALA A 105 -12.51 19.62 13.09
N ALA A 106 -13.73 19.19 13.41
CA ALA A 106 -14.03 18.01 14.19
C ALA A 106 -14.15 16.69 13.38
N GLU A 107 -14.34 16.76 12.05
CA GLU A 107 -14.46 15.54 11.23
C GLU A 107 -13.15 15.14 10.50
N ALA A 108 -12.19 16.06 10.40
CA ALA A 108 -10.91 15.83 9.74
C ALA A 108 -9.93 14.91 10.52
N ASP A 109 -10.26 14.52 11.75
CA ASP A 109 -9.39 13.68 12.61
C ASP A 109 -9.85 12.22 12.66
N ARG A 110 -10.33 11.68 11.53
CA ARG A 110 -10.76 10.28 11.46
C ARG A 110 -9.79 9.43 10.64
N ALA A 111 -9.23 8.42 11.31
CA ALA A 111 -8.51 7.35 10.61
C ALA A 111 -9.43 6.65 9.58
N PRO A 112 -8.88 6.11 8.48
CA PRO A 112 -9.67 5.44 7.44
C PRO A 112 -10.51 4.32 8.03
N GLY A 113 -11.78 4.25 7.61
CA GLY A 113 -12.68 3.15 7.95
C GLY A 113 -12.17 1.81 7.39
N HIS A 114 -12.69 0.69 7.91
CA HIS A 114 -12.22 -0.64 7.52
C HIS A 114 -12.30 -0.89 6.00
N ALA A 115 -13.40 -0.50 5.35
CA ALA A 115 -13.56 -0.67 3.91
C ALA A 115 -12.54 0.14 3.11
N ALA A 116 -12.33 1.42 3.45
CA ALA A 116 -11.34 2.27 2.82
C ALA A 116 -9.92 1.72 2.98
N LEU A 117 -9.61 1.20 4.19
CA LEU A 117 -8.30 0.62 4.48
C LEU A 117 -8.02 -0.65 3.68
N LEU A 118 -9.03 -1.54 3.53
CA LEU A 118 -8.91 -2.74 2.69
C LEU A 118 -8.66 -2.36 1.23
N VAL A 119 -9.42 -1.40 0.72
CA VAL A 119 -9.27 -0.91 -0.65
C VAL A 119 -7.88 -0.31 -0.88
N GLN A 120 -7.40 0.53 0.04
CA GLN A 120 -6.05 1.09 -0.01
C GLN A 120 -4.99 -0.03 0.03
N GLY A 121 -5.15 -1.03 0.90
CA GLY A 121 -4.26 -2.17 1.03
C GLY A 121 -4.15 -2.98 -0.25
N VAL A 122 -5.28 -3.30 -0.88
CA VAL A 122 -5.31 -3.97 -2.19
C VAL A 122 -4.64 -3.10 -3.24
N ALA A 123 -5.05 -1.84 -3.38
CA ALA A 123 -4.56 -0.95 -4.43
C ALA A 123 -3.04 -0.74 -4.38
N THR A 124 -2.46 -0.61 -3.18
CA THR A 124 -1.01 -0.36 -2.99
C THR A 124 -0.15 -1.62 -3.00
N SER A 125 -0.75 -2.81 -3.08
CA SER A 125 0.00 -4.08 -3.12
C SER A 125 -0.15 -4.85 -4.44
N ILE A 126 -0.72 -4.19 -5.42
CA ILE A 126 -0.98 -4.77 -6.74
C ILE A 126 0.33 -5.11 -7.48
N ASP A 127 1.33 -4.26 -7.38
CA ASP A 127 2.67 -4.47 -7.91
C ASP A 127 3.38 -5.65 -7.21
N ALA A 128 3.09 -5.87 -5.95
CA ALA A 128 3.59 -7.03 -5.20
C ALA A 128 3.13 -8.38 -5.78
N LEU A 129 1.99 -8.39 -6.48
CA LEU A 129 1.54 -9.56 -7.23
C LEU A 129 2.56 -9.95 -8.31
N SER A 130 3.17 -8.97 -8.98
CA SER A 130 4.21 -9.19 -10.00
C SER A 130 5.49 -9.75 -9.40
N VAL A 131 5.81 -9.44 -8.15
CA VAL A 131 6.94 -10.05 -7.43
C VAL A 131 6.75 -11.56 -7.25
N GLY A 132 5.51 -12.04 -7.16
CA GLY A 132 5.20 -13.46 -7.17
C GLY A 132 5.78 -14.20 -8.38
N PHE A 133 5.88 -13.54 -9.56
CA PHE A 133 6.57 -14.10 -10.74
C PHE A 133 8.08 -14.16 -10.53
N THR A 134 8.67 -13.10 -9.99
CA THR A 134 10.11 -13.02 -9.73
C THR A 134 10.56 -14.12 -8.76
N ILE A 135 9.73 -14.42 -7.77
CA ILE A 135 10.00 -15.47 -6.78
C ILE A 135 9.38 -16.83 -7.14
N SER A 136 8.87 -17.01 -8.37
CA SER A 136 8.18 -18.24 -8.78
C SER A 136 9.09 -19.48 -8.77
N GLU A 137 10.40 -19.29 -8.93
CA GLU A 137 11.37 -20.36 -8.83
C GLU A 137 11.69 -20.78 -7.39
N TYR A 138 11.31 -19.96 -6.40
CA TYR A 138 11.52 -20.27 -4.99
C TYR A 138 10.64 -21.44 -4.55
N GLY A 139 11.21 -22.30 -3.69
CA GLY A 139 10.43 -23.30 -2.97
C GLY A 139 9.42 -22.64 -2.02
N TRP A 140 8.41 -23.39 -1.59
CA TRP A 140 7.39 -22.90 -0.65
C TRP A 140 7.95 -22.19 0.59
N PRO A 141 8.98 -22.73 1.31
CA PRO A 141 9.50 -22.06 2.49
C PRO A 141 10.18 -20.71 2.18
N GLN A 142 10.87 -20.64 1.03
CA GLN A 142 11.57 -19.42 0.60
C GLN A 142 10.58 -18.34 0.13
N ALA A 143 9.52 -18.72 -0.60
CA ALA A 143 8.46 -17.79 -0.99
C ALA A 143 7.76 -17.19 0.24
N LEU A 144 7.46 -18.02 1.25
CA LEU A 144 6.92 -17.56 2.53
C LEU A 144 7.88 -16.59 3.24
N ALA A 145 9.16 -16.94 3.34
CA ALA A 145 10.16 -16.10 4.01
C ALA A 145 10.35 -14.77 3.28
N ALA A 146 10.47 -14.78 1.96
CA ALA A 146 10.58 -13.55 1.16
C ALA A 146 9.35 -12.64 1.36
N SER A 147 8.14 -13.20 1.25
CA SER A 147 6.90 -12.45 1.48
C SER A 147 6.78 -11.91 2.91
N ALA A 148 7.23 -12.66 3.91
CA ALA A 148 7.25 -12.21 5.31
C ALA A 148 8.24 -11.05 5.53
N ILE A 149 9.40 -11.09 4.89
CA ILE A 149 10.40 -10.00 4.94
C ILE A 149 9.82 -8.75 4.28
N ILE A 150 9.20 -8.87 3.10
CA ILE A 150 8.54 -7.76 2.41
C ILE A 150 7.47 -7.13 3.32
N ALA A 151 6.62 -7.96 3.95
CA ALA A 151 5.59 -7.50 4.86
C ALA A 151 6.16 -6.76 6.09
N ALA A 152 7.23 -7.27 6.68
CA ALA A 152 7.87 -6.64 7.84
C ALA A 152 8.50 -5.28 7.49
N VAL A 153 9.17 -5.19 6.34
CA VAL A 153 9.71 -3.94 5.79
C VAL A 153 8.59 -2.94 5.55
N THR A 154 7.51 -3.38 4.90
CA THR A 154 6.33 -2.56 4.63
C THR A 154 5.72 -2.04 5.92
N PHE A 155 5.50 -2.89 6.91
CA PHE A 155 4.97 -2.48 8.20
C PHE A 155 5.80 -1.36 8.84
N GLY A 156 7.13 -1.53 8.90
CA GLY A 156 8.04 -0.54 9.47
C GLY A 156 8.03 0.79 8.73
N ILE A 157 8.08 0.76 7.41
CA ILE A 157 8.09 1.97 6.57
C ILE A 157 6.73 2.69 6.62
N CYS A 158 5.61 1.96 6.62
CA CYS A 158 4.27 2.54 6.77
C CYS A 158 4.08 3.22 8.13
N ILE A 159 4.59 2.66 9.23
CA ILE A 159 4.62 3.35 10.53
C ILE A 159 5.39 4.67 10.42
N GLY A 160 6.53 4.68 9.74
CA GLY A 160 7.29 5.91 9.46
C GLY A 160 6.47 6.94 8.68
N GLY A 161 5.79 6.51 7.62
CA GLY A 161 4.89 7.35 6.83
C GLY A 161 3.76 7.97 7.66
N LEU A 162 3.08 7.16 8.49
CA LEU A 162 2.04 7.61 9.41
C LEU A 162 2.56 8.64 10.41
N LEU A 163 3.74 8.43 11.00
CA LEU A 163 4.35 9.37 11.94
C LEU A 163 4.71 10.70 11.27
N ILE A 164 5.28 10.64 10.08
CA ILE A 164 5.59 11.83 9.29
C ILE A 164 4.29 12.58 8.96
N GLY A 165 3.29 11.87 8.42
CA GLY A 165 1.98 12.44 8.10
C GLY A 165 1.32 13.12 9.29
N ARG A 166 1.29 12.48 10.46
CA ARG A 166 0.76 13.07 11.70
C ARG A 166 1.47 14.36 12.09
N LYS A 167 2.81 14.36 12.03
CA LYS A 167 3.61 15.56 12.38
C LYS A 167 3.33 16.74 11.46
N PHE A 168 3.14 16.48 10.18
CA PHE A 168 2.79 17.52 9.20
C PHE A 168 1.32 17.90 9.28
N GLY A 169 0.41 16.95 9.52
CA GLY A 169 -1.03 17.18 9.67
C GLY A 169 -1.36 18.19 10.76
N THR A 170 -0.67 18.13 11.91
CA THR A 170 -0.83 19.09 13.00
C THR A 170 -0.40 20.51 12.61
N LYS A 171 0.53 20.66 11.65
CA LYS A 171 1.01 21.97 11.17
C LYS A 171 0.15 22.54 10.04
N LEU A 172 -0.54 21.69 9.28
CA LEU A 172 -1.37 22.04 8.13
C LEU A 172 -2.87 22.06 8.47
N ALA A 173 -3.25 22.31 9.74
CA ALA A 173 -4.63 22.31 10.19
C ALA A 173 -5.58 22.94 9.16
N GLY A 174 -6.58 22.19 8.71
CA GLY A 174 -7.58 22.60 7.71
C GLY A 174 -7.27 22.23 6.25
N ASN A 175 -6.02 21.99 5.86
CA ASN A 175 -5.65 21.61 4.49
C ASN A 175 -5.12 20.15 4.39
N ALA A 176 -5.04 19.45 5.50
CA ALA A 176 -4.47 18.10 5.55
C ALA A 176 -5.26 17.10 4.69
N SER A 177 -6.59 17.14 4.75
CA SER A 177 -7.48 16.28 3.93
C SER A 177 -7.34 16.56 2.44
N VAL A 178 -7.18 17.82 2.06
CA VAL A 178 -6.95 18.21 0.66
C VAL A 178 -5.63 17.65 0.16
N LEU A 179 -4.55 17.80 0.94
CA LEU A 179 -3.24 17.23 0.59
C LEU A 179 -3.27 15.71 0.53
N GLY A 180 -3.87 15.04 1.52
CA GLY A 180 -4.02 13.58 1.52
C GLY A 180 -4.80 13.07 0.31
N GLY A 181 -5.90 13.73 -0.03
CA GLY A 181 -6.71 13.41 -1.20
C GLY A 181 -5.94 13.60 -2.53
N MET A 182 -5.17 14.68 -2.66
CA MET A 182 -4.31 14.90 -3.84
C MET A 182 -3.24 13.82 -3.98
N ILE A 183 -2.60 13.40 -2.88
CA ILE A 183 -1.60 12.33 -2.88
C ILE A 183 -2.24 11.03 -3.36
N LEU A 184 -3.42 10.65 -2.86
CA LEU A 184 -4.11 9.41 -3.27
C LEU A 184 -4.47 9.42 -4.76
N ILE A 185 -4.97 10.54 -5.30
CA ILE A 185 -5.29 10.66 -6.72
C ILE A 185 -4.02 10.55 -7.56
N PHE A 186 -2.93 11.22 -7.13
CA PHE A 186 -1.65 11.16 -7.83
C PHE A 186 -1.09 9.74 -7.88
N ILE A 187 -1.15 9.00 -6.77
CA ILE A 187 -0.71 7.59 -6.70
C ILE A 187 -1.57 6.72 -7.62
N GLY A 188 -2.90 6.88 -7.59
CA GLY A 188 -3.80 6.14 -8.48
C GLY A 188 -3.46 6.37 -9.95
N ALA A 189 -3.16 7.62 -10.33
CA ALA A 189 -2.72 7.98 -11.67
C ALA A 189 -1.33 7.39 -12.00
N GLU A 190 -0.38 7.43 -11.06
CA GLU A 190 0.96 6.86 -11.25
C GLU A 190 0.90 5.35 -11.48
N ILE A 191 0.14 4.61 -10.66
CA ILE A 191 -0.06 3.16 -10.84
C ILE A 191 -0.66 2.86 -12.21
N PHE A 192 -1.65 3.66 -12.63
CA PHE A 192 -2.29 3.50 -13.92
C PHE A 192 -1.31 3.71 -15.08
N ILE A 193 -0.53 4.78 -15.05
CA ILE A 193 0.43 5.12 -16.11
C ILE A 193 1.53 4.06 -16.21
N LYS A 194 2.14 3.67 -15.07
CA LYS A 194 3.21 2.64 -15.04
C LYS A 194 2.79 1.28 -15.58
N ASN A 195 1.52 0.93 -15.51
CA ASN A 195 1.04 -0.38 -15.93
C ASN A 195 0.43 -0.39 -17.34
N ILE A 196 0.24 0.77 -17.99
CA ILE A 196 -0.33 0.87 -19.34
C ILE A 196 0.73 1.24 -20.37
N ILE A 197 1.74 2.01 -19.97
CA ILE A 197 2.87 2.41 -20.81
C ILE A 197 4.06 1.52 -20.53
#